data_2b2f03c374ef372bb70fd81c20916da0
#
_entry.id   2b2f03c374ef372bb70fd81c20916da0
#
_cell.length_a   1.000
_cell.length_b   1.000
_cell.length_c   1.000
_cell.angle_alpha   90.00
_cell.angle_beta   90.00
_cell.angle_gamma   90.00
#
_symmetry.space_group_name_H-M   'P 1'
#
loop_
_entity.id
_entity.type
_entity.pdbx_description
1 polymer ?
#
loop_
_entity_poly.entity_id
_entity_poly.type
_entity_poly.pdbx_seq_one_letter_code
_entity_poly.pdbx_strand_id
1 'polypeptide(L)'
;EMSIASSVPMPEVYIMPNEEGINAFAAGFTVDDAVIGVTAGCVYHLSRDELQGVMAHEFSHILNQDMRLNIKLMAIVFGLIVLAVIGRIVVDIGFSAGRSGSREGGGAALGLGVIGLVIMLAGFLGEFMGNMIKSAVSRQREYLADSSAVQFTRNPEGLSGALKKIGALSGGSLLKSPRTAEASHMFFGNGLKQSWFSFTSTHPPLIKRIELLDPQFNGDFSDIKLRDSGYGKNLKIDDEKDASDPAAIKIPGIGDAFGQAMPPIISGLASAGQSIRIDSPSDVANSVGSLTREHVDFASALMNSLPSAITDATRDTFDSCALIFSMLLDQESEEIRDVQKQKIEEAFGEQMVLSTERLYYYIIEIDPRVKLPLADLLVNSLRRLAKDQYNDFIDLLESLVAADDQMDLFEFSLSKLVVRHLEPHFVPRKKTLTQLYSLKKVVLECETLLSGLAHAAGDDENLVQEAYISGRAALKDEVEIGDKPIDSFDLEQLDQSLTTLATCAPPQKRKLIEAAAATVGADGFLQLNEAELLRAIADSLGCPMPSLEVSLEVVS
;
A
#
# COMPACT_ATOMS: atom_id res chain seq x y z
N GLU A 1 4.04 -5.17 10.66
CA GLU A 1 3.89 -6.58 10.24
C GLU A 1 3.22 -6.68 8.86
N MET A 2 2.01 -6.14 8.67
CA MET A 2 1.29 -6.22 7.38
C MET A 2 2.06 -5.56 6.22
N SER A 3 2.67 -4.40 6.46
CA SER A 3 3.47 -3.69 5.45
C SER A 3 4.68 -4.49 5.00
N ILE A 4 5.46 -5.01 5.93
CA ILE A 4 6.62 -5.87 5.62
C ILE A 4 6.17 -7.13 4.88
N ALA A 5 5.12 -7.78 5.38
CA ALA A 5 4.62 -9.02 4.79
C ALA A 5 4.12 -8.86 3.36
N SER A 6 3.62 -7.68 2.99
CA SER A 6 3.03 -7.39 1.67
C SER A 6 3.93 -6.58 0.75
N SER A 7 5.06 -6.06 1.24
CA SER A 7 5.88 -5.04 0.55
C SER A 7 5.05 -3.80 0.13
N VAL A 8 4.10 -3.43 0.98
CA VAL A 8 3.36 -2.17 0.83
C VAL A 8 3.93 -1.19 1.85
N PRO A 9 4.21 0.06 1.46
CA PRO A 9 4.68 1.07 2.40
C PRO A 9 3.76 1.17 3.61
N MET A 10 4.35 1.35 4.79
CA MET A 10 3.56 1.48 6.01
C MET A 10 2.64 2.70 5.91
N PRO A 11 1.30 2.53 5.94
CA PRO A 11 0.38 3.64 5.91
C PRO A 11 0.49 4.46 7.19
N GLU A 12 0.26 5.77 7.11
CA GLU A 12 0.10 6.59 8.29
C GLU A 12 -1.16 6.17 9.05
N VAL A 13 -1.05 6.03 10.38
CA VAL A 13 -2.17 5.62 11.24
C VAL A 13 -2.61 6.79 12.11
N TYR A 14 -3.84 7.23 11.95
CA TYR A 14 -4.44 8.33 12.71
C TYR A 14 -5.48 7.79 13.68
N ILE A 15 -5.43 8.28 14.93
CA ILE A 15 -6.45 8.00 15.94
C ILE A 15 -7.45 9.14 15.96
N MET A 16 -8.74 8.80 15.91
CA MET A 16 -9.85 9.74 16.08
C MET A 16 -10.29 9.75 17.56
N PRO A 17 -9.76 10.66 18.39
CA PRO A 17 -9.89 10.58 19.84
C PRO A 17 -11.32 10.83 20.35
N ASN A 18 -12.12 11.57 19.58
CA ASN A 18 -13.49 11.95 19.96
C ASN A 18 -14.56 10.96 19.48
N GLU A 19 -14.17 9.87 18.80
CA GLU A 19 -15.08 8.87 18.26
C GLU A 19 -15.05 7.61 19.13
N GLU A 20 -16.16 7.40 19.88
CA GLU A 20 -16.29 6.31 20.85
C GLU A 20 -16.79 4.99 20.21
N GLY A 21 -17.38 5.06 19.02
CA GLY A 21 -17.81 3.88 18.28
C GLY A 21 -16.60 3.05 17.80
N ILE A 22 -16.76 1.75 17.64
CA ILE A 22 -15.73 0.86 17.09
C ILE A 22 -15.76 1.00 15.57
N ASN A 23 -14.79 1.71 14.99
CA ASN A 23 -14.69 1.90 13.56
C ASN A 23 -13.27 2.17 13.10
N ALA A 24 -13.00 1.87 11.82
CA ALA A 24 -11.75 2.20 11.14
C ALA A 24 -12.04 2.51 9.67
N PHE A 25 -11.08 3.04 8.94
CA PHE A 25 -11.17 3.22 7.50
C PHE A 25 -9.78 3.34 6.88
N ALA A 26 -9.66 2.92 5.63
CA ALA A 26 -8.51 3.20 4.78
C ALA A 26 -8.88 4.25 3.72
N ALA A 27 -8.01 5.21 3.49
CA ALA A 27 -8.16 6.26 2.49
C ALA A 27 -6.86 6.49 1.72
N GLY A 28 -6.96 6.92 0.46
CA GLY A 28 -5.83 7.18 -0.44
C GLY A 28 -6.22 6.94 -1.89
N PHE A 29 -5.34 7.26 -2.82
CA PHE A 29 -5.51 6.98 -4.25
C PHE A 29 -4.68 5.78 -4.72
N THR A 30 -3.58 5.49 -4.04
CA THR A 30 -2.62 4.43 -4.32
C THR A 30 -2.21 3.75 -3.01
N VAL A 31 -1.42 2.72 -3.09
CA VAL A 31 -0.81 2.09 -1.90
C VAL A 31 0.20 3.03 -1.22
N ASP A 32 0.82 3.93 -1.99
CA ASP A 32 1.87 4.83 -1.51
C ASP A 32 1.34 6.01 -0.69
N ASP A 33 0.10 6.46 -0.95
CA ASP A 33 -0.56 7.56 -0.24
C ASP A 33 -1.69 7.10 0.69
N ALA A 34 -1.68 5.81 1.02
CA ALA A 34 -2.68 5.24 1.90
C ALA A 34 -2.50 5.70 3.35
N VAL A 35 -3.62 6.00 3.99
CA VAL A 35 -3.71 6.30 5.43
C VAL A 35 -4.79 5.44 6.07
N ILE A 36 -4.62 5.08 7.33
CA ILE A 36 -5.63 4.35 8.12
C ILE A 36 -6.08 5.23 9.27
N GLY A 37 -7.38 5.49 9.35
CA GLY A 37 -8.01 6.12 10.50
C GLY A 37 -8.62 5.08 11.42
N VAL A 38 -8.35 5.18 12.72
CA VAL A 38 -8.89 4.28 13.75
C VAL A 38 -9.56 5.09 14.84
N THR A 39 -10.76 4.70 15.26
CA THR A 39 -11.45 5.38 16.35
C THR A 39 -10.85 5.03 17.71
N ALA A 40 -11.01 5.94 18.67
CA ALA A 40 -10.70 5.66 20.06
C ALA A 40 -11.48 4.42 20.57
N GLY A 41 -12.71 4.22 20.12
CA GLY A 41 -13.50 3.03 20.43
C GLY A 41 -12.83 1.72 20.04
N CYS A 42 -12.14 1.63 18.91
CA CYS A 42 -11.34 0.46 18.53
C CYS A 42 -10.22 0.21 19.56
N VAL A 43 -9.49 1.26 19.94
CA VAL A 43 -8.36 1.14 20.86
C VAL A 43 -8.82 0.74 22.27
N TYR A 44 -9.97 1.23 22.70
CA TYR A 44 -10.47 0.98 24.06
C TYR A 44 -11.17 -0.37 24.22
N HIS A 45 -11.97 -0.78 23.24
CA HIS A 45 -12.86 -1.93 23.38
C HIS A 45 -12.30 -3.22 22.76
N LEU A 46 -11.40 -3.12 21.78
CA LEU A 46 -10.87 -4.29 21.13
C LEU A 46 -9.67 -4.88 21.88
N SER A 47 -9.53 -6.19 21.86
CA SER A 47 -8.28 -6.86 22.20
C SER A 47 -7.26 -6.65 21.09
N ARG A 48 -6.00 -7.04 21.34
CA ARG A 48 -4.96 -6.97 20.29
C ARG A 48 -5.35 -7.77 19.05
N ASP A 49 -5.85 -8.98 19.23
CA ASP A 49 -6.22 -9.87 18.12
C ASP A 49 -7.41 -9.34 17.34
N GLU A 50 -8.40 -8.76 18.04
CA GLU A 50 -9.56 -8.12 17.40
C GLU A 50 -9.14 -6.87 16.62
N LEU A 51 -8.27 -6.04 17.21
CA LEU A 51 -7.71 -4.87 16.51
C LEU A 51 -6.87 -5.29 15.30
N GLN A 52 -6.06 -6.33 15.44
CA GLN A 52 -5.29 -6.90 14.32
C GLN A 52 -6.21 -7.38 13.20
N GLY A 53 -7.34 -8.00 13.53
CA GLY A 53 -8.36 -8.39 12.56
C GLY A 53 -8.94 -7.20 11.79
N VAL A 54 -9.26 -6.10 12.49
CA VAL A 54 -9.74 -4.85 11.88
C VAL A 54 -8.64 -4.22 11.00
N MET A 55 -7.41 -4.14 11.51
CA MET A 55 -6.29 -3.58 10.72
C MET A 55 -6.00 -4.42 9.47
N ALA A 56 -6.07 -5.74 9.55
CA ALA A 56 -5.91 -6.63 8.41
C ALA A 56 -7.02 -6.44 7.36
N HIS A 57 -8.25 -6.17 7.81
CA HIS A 57 -9.38 -5.84 6.93
C HIS A 57 -9.12 -4.53 6.16
N GLU A 58 -8.73 -3.45 6.87
CA GLU A 58 -8.38 -2.17 6.24
C GLU A 58 -7.20 -2.30 5.28
N PHE A 59 -6.20 -3.10 5.68
CA PHE A 59 -5.04 -3.37 4.84
C PHE A 59 -5.40 -4.12 3.56
N SER A 60 -6.41 -5.00 3.62
CA SER A 60 -6.95 -5.65 2.41
C SER A 60 -7.52 -4.65 1.41
N HIS A 61 -8.20 -3.59 1.88
CA HIS A 61 -8.69 -2.51 1.01
C HIS A 61 -7.55 -1.75 0.33
N ILE A 62 -6.43 -1.54 1.04
CA ILE A 62 -5.23 -0.92 0.47
C ILE A 62 -4.64 -1.80 -0.64
N LEU A 63 -4.39 -3.08 -0.35
CA LEU A 63 -3.85 -4.05 -1.30
C LEU A 63 -4.70 -4.19 -2.57
N ASN A 64 -6.01 -4.25 -2.41
CA ASN A 64 -6.96 -4.39 -3.51
C ASN A 64 -7.26 -3.06 -4.24
N GLN A 65 -6.68 -1.94 -3.80
CA GLN A 65 -6.92 -0.60 -4.32
C GLN A 65 -8.42 -0.20 -4.31
N ASP A 66 -9.17 -0.69 -3.33
CA ASP A 66 -10.62 -0.46 -3.21
C ASP A 66 -10.94 1.00 -3.00
N MET A 67 -10.06 1.76 -2.35
CA MET A 67 -10.14 3.20 -2.17
C MET A 67 -10.29 3.93 -3.50
N ARG A 68 -9.46 3.60 -4.49
CA ARG A 68 -9.50 4.20 -5.83
C ARG A 68 -10.80 3.86 -6.57
N LEU A 69 -11.27 2.61 -6.44
CA LEU A 69 -12.55 2.19 -7.02
C LEU A 69 -13.71 2.97 -6.42
N ASN A 70 -13.74 3.12 -5.09
CA ASN A 70 -14.76 3.87 -4.38
C ASN A 70 -14.81 5.34 -4.83
N ILE A 71 -13.66 6.00 -4.99
CA ILE A 71 -13.59 7.39 -5.50
C ILE A 71 -14.15 7.49 -6.91
N LYS A 72 -13.84 6.54 -7.81
CA LYS A 72 -14.38 6.52 -9.17
C LYS A 72 -15.90 6.35 -9.17
N LEU A 73 -16.43 5.44 -8.36
CA LEU A 73 -17.87 5.22 -8.23
C LEU A 73 -18.58 6.44 -7.67
N MET A 74 -18.00 7.11 -6.67
CA MET A 74 -18.52 8.37 -6.13
C MET A 74 -18.57 9.47 -7.19
N ALA A 75 -17.52 9.63 -7.98
CA ALA A 75 -17.46 10.64 -9.03
C ALA A 75 -18.58 10.44 -10.07
N ILE A 76 -18.87 9.18 -10.44
CA ILE A 76 -19.95 8.85 -11.36
C ILE A 76 -21.32 9.23 -10.74
N VAL A 77 -21.59 8.78 -9.51
CA VAL A 77 -22.84 9.08 -8.82
C VAL A 77 -23.03 10.59 -8.64
N PHE A 78 -21.96 11.31 -8.26
CA PHE A 78 -21.99 12.76 -8.14
C PHE A 78 -22.32 13.45 -9.47
N GLY A 79 -21.75 12.98 -10.58
CA GLY A 79 -22.10 13.50 -11.92
C GLY A 79 -23.59 13.33 -12.25
N LEU A 80 -24.20 12.20 -11.85
CA LEU A 80 -25.63 11.95 -12.02
C LEU A 80 -26.50 12.87 -11.15
N ILE A 81 -26.07 13.13 -9.92
CA ILE A 81 -26.75 14.11 -9.02
C ILE A 81 -26.69 15.50 -9.63
N VAL A 82 -25.54 15.93 -10.14
CA VAL A 82 -25.39 17.24 -10.82
C VAL A 82 -26.34 17.33 -12.01
N LEU A 83 -26.48 16.27 -12.79
CA LEU A 83 -27.43 16.22 -13.92
C LEU A 83 -28.88 16.40 -13.43
N ALA A 84 -29.27 15.74 -12.32
CA ALA A 84 -30.60 15.92 -11.73
C ALA A 84 -30.84 17.36 -11.26
N VAL A 85 -29.85 18.00 -10.64
CA VAL A 85 -29.90 19.39 -10.19
C VAL A 85 -30.05 20.36 -11.37
N ILE A 86 -29.27 20.16 -12.44
CA ILE A 86 -29.38 20.96 -13.67
C ILE A 86 -30.79 20.82 -14.28
N GLY A 87 -31.29 19.58 -14.38
CA GLY A 87 -32.64 19.31 -14.85
C GLY A 87 -33.70 20.07 -14.04
N ARG A 88 -33.58 20.09 -12.71
CA ARG A 88 -34.46 20.84 -11.82
C ARG A 88 -34.43 22.34 -12.09
N ILE A 89 -33.22 22.92 -12.24
CA ILE A 89 -33.06 24.34 -12.56
C ILE A 89 -33.77 24.68 -13.89
N VAL A 90 -33.62 23.83 -14.91
CA VAL A 90 -34.26 24.01 -16.23
C VAL A 90 -35.77 23.89 -16.11
N VAL A 91 -36.30 22.97 -15.28
CA VAL A 91 -37.74 22.89 -14.95
C VAL A 91 -38.22 24.20 -14.34
N ASP A 92 -37.54 24.70 -13.31
CA ASP A 92 -37.94 25.94 -12.61
C ASP A 92 -37.95 27.16 -13.55
N ILE A 93 -36.95 27.28 -14.44
CA ILE A 93 -36.88 28.34 -15.45
C ILE A 93 -38.04 28.21 -16.47
N GLY A 94 -38.26 27.00 -17.00
CA GLY A 94 -39.30 26.74 -17.99
C GLY A 94 -40.70 27.05 -17.47
N PHE A 95 -41.04 26.57 -16.28
CA PHE A 95 -42.36 26.81 -15.67
C PHE A 95 -42.52 28.24 -15.16
N SER A 96 -41.47 28.91 -14.70
CA SER A 96 -41.52 30.32 -14.27
C SER A 96 -41.70 31.26 -15.47
N ALA A 97 -41.00 31.02 -16.56
CA ALA A 97 -41.14 31.78 -17.80
C ALA A 97 -42.55 31.61 -18.44
N GLY A 98 -43.11 30.39 -18.33
CA GLY A 98 -44.48 30.11 -18.81
C GLY A 98 -45.58 30.84 -18.05
N ARG A 99 -45.35 31.24 -16.79
CA ARG A 99 -46.30 32.02 -15.97
C ARG A 99 -46.26 33.53 -16.25
N SER A 100 -45.16 34.04 -16.75
CA SER A 100 -44.94 35.49 -16.94
C SER A 100 -45.08 35.94 -18.40
N GLY A 101 -45.27 35.04 -19.37
CA GLY A 101 -45.19 35.32 -20.79
C GLY A 101 -46.55 35.57 -21.48
N SER A 102 -46.54 36.42 -22.49
CA SER A 102 -47.63 36.63 -23.46
C SER A 102 -47.91 35.32 -24.22
N ARG A 103 -49.14 35.20 -24.77
CA ARG A 103 -49.70 34.00 -25.42
C ARG A 103 -48.85 33.34 -26.51
N GLU A 104 -47.87 34.03 -27.11
CA GLU A 104 -46.94 33.50 -28.12
C GLU A 104 -45.67 32.85 -27.58
N GLY A 105 -45.20 33.19 -26.35
CA GLY A 105 -44.00 32.62 -25.74
C GLY A 105 -44.24 31.40 -24.85
N GLY A 106 -45.49 31.10 -24.47
CA GLY A 106 -45.84 30.06 -23.50
C GLY A 106 -45.52 28.64 -23.96
N GLY A 107 -45.57 28.35 -25.27
CA GLY A 107 -45.26 27.03 -25.80
C GLY A 107 -43.77 26.65 -25.72
N ALA A 108 -42.88 27.60 -26.00
CA ALA A 108 -41.44 27.38 -25.91
C ALA A 108 -40.98 27.22 -24.45
N ALA A 109 -41.54 28.01 -23.54
CA ALA A 109 -41.27 27.90 -22.10
C ALA A 109 -41.74 26.55 -21.51
N LEU A 110 -42.92 26.08 -21.92
CA LEU A 110 -43.43 24.77 -21.53
C LEU A 110 -42.55 23.63 -22.08
N GLY A 111 -42.11 23.76 -23.35
CA GLY A 111 -41.17 22.81 -23.97
C GLY A 111 -39.85 22.72 -23.20
N LEU A 112 -39.28 23.86 -22.79
CA LEU A 112 -38.06 23.88 -21.94
C LEU A 112 -38.29 23.20 -20.59
N GLY A 113 -39.45 23.44 -19.94
CA GLY A 113 -39.81 22.78 -18.70
C GLY A 113 -39.92 21.25 -18.82
N VAL A 114 -40.48 20.76 -19.96
CA VAL A 114 -40.56 19.32 -20.25
C VAL A 114 -39.17 18.72 -20.47
N ILE A 115 -38.28 19.39 -21.20
CA ILE A 115 -36.88 18.95 -21.38
C ILE A 115 -36.19 18.90 -20.03
N GLY A 116 -36.34 19.93 -19.21
CA GLY A 116 -35.78 19.94 -17.84
C GLY A 116 -36.27 18.77 -17.00
N LEU A 117 -37.57 18.44 -17.09
CA LEU A 117 -38.15 17.30 -16.38
C LEU A 117 -37.54 15.96 -16.82
N VAL A 118 -37.33 15.77 -18.12
CA VAL A 118 -36.70 14.56 -18.67
C VAL A 118 -35.26 14.43 -18.16
N ILE A 119 -34.47 15.51 -18.18
CA ILE A 119 -33.09 15.54 -17.67
C ILE A 119 -33.09 15.24 -16.17
N MET A 120 -33.99 15.87 -15.40
CA MET A 120 -34.09 15.64 -13.95
C MET A 120 -34.44 14.20 -13.63
N LEU A 121 -35.42 13.61 -14.32
CA LEU A 121 -35.80 12.20 -14.10
C LEU A 121 -34.67 11.25 -14.51
N ALA A 122 -33.98 11.51 -15.62
CA ALA A 122 -32.80 10.71 -16.02
C ALA A 122 -31.68 10.79 -14.97
N GLY A 123 -31.44 11.99 -14.40
CA GLY A 123 -30.46 12.17 -13.33
C GLY A 123 -30.82 11.37 -12.07
N PHE A 124 -32.07 11.47 -11.59
CA PHE A 124 -32.53 10.71 -10.41
C PHE A 124 -32.52 9.20 -10.63
N LEU A 125 -32.96 8.72 -11.81
CA LEU A 125 -32.90 7.30 -12.13
C LEU A 125 -31.45 6.81 -12.19
N GLY A 126 -30.57 7.60 -12.79
CA GLY A 126 -29.14 7.32 -12.86
C GLY A 126 -28.49 7.28 -11.47
N GLU A 127 -28.80 8.26 -10.61
CA GLU A 127 -28.36 8.30 -9.22
C GLU A 127 -28.81 7.04 -8.46
N PHE A 128 -30.08 6.67 -8.57
CA PHE A 128 -30.61 5.46 -7.92
C PHE A 128 -29.89 4.20 -8.40
N MET A 129 -29.73 4.01 -9.71
CA MET A 129 -29.00 2.89 -10.30
C MET A 129 -27.51 2.91 -9.89
N GLY A 130 -26.87 4.07 -9.91
CA GLY A 130 -25.50 4.26 -9.50
C GLY A 130 -25.26 3.87 -8.02
N ASN A 131 -26.17 4.29 -7.14
CA ASN A 131 -26.11 3.91 -5.72
C ASN A 131 -26.36 2.41 -5.52
N MET A 132 -27.23 1.78 -6.29
CA MET A 132 -27.43 0.32 -6.23
C MET A 132 -26.16 -0.43 -6.66
N ILE A 133 -25.54 -0.03 -7.76
CA ILE A 133 -24.29 -0.65 -8.26
C ILE A 133 -23.17 -0.44 -7.25
N LYS A 134 -22.99 0.80 -6.77
CA LYS A 134 -22.01 1.12 -5.72
C LYS A 134 -22.19 0.22 -4.50
N SER A 135 -23.41 0.09 -3.99
CA SER A 135 -23.69 -0.74 -2.82
C SER A 135 -23.46 -2.23 -3.07
N ALA A 136 -23.77 -2.73 -4.27
CA ALA A 136 -23.52 -4.12 -4.62
C ALA A 136 -22.01 -4.42 -4.72
N VAL A 137 -21.24 -3.55 -5.37
CA VAL A 137 -19.77 -3.67 -5.48
C VAL A 137 -19.15 -3.58 -4.10
N SER A 138 -19.54 -2.59 -3.28
CA SER A 138 -19.02 -2.41 -1.93
C SER A 138 -19.24 -3.65 -1.08
N ARG A 139 -20.45 -4.23 -1.06
CA ARG A 139 -20.72 -5.46 -0.30
C ARG A 139 -19.85 -6.65 -0.71
N GLN A 140 -19.57 -6.82 -2.00
CA GLN A 140 -18.67 -7.90 -2.45
C GLN A 140 -17.23 -7.66 -2.00
N ARG A 141 -16.79 -6.41 -2.00
CA ARG A 141 -15.46 -6.02 -1.51
C ARG A 141 -15.32 -6.23 -0.01
N GLU A 142 -16.35 -5.96 0.77
CA GLU A 142 -16.37 -6.25 2.21
C GLU A 142 -16.18 -7.74 2.50
N TYR A 143 -16.88 -8.62 1.79
CA TYR A 143 -16.69 -10.06 1.96
C TYR A 143 -15.29 -10.52 1.55
N LEU A 144 -14.73 -9.93 0.50
CA LEU A 144 -13.35 -10.19 0.10
C LEU A 144 -12.37 -9.70 1.17
N ALA A 145 -12.58 -8.51 1.73
CA ALA A 145 -11.74 -7.97 2.78
C ALA A 145 -11.81 -8.79 4.07
N ASP A 146 -13.01 -9.26 4.47
CA ASP A 146 -13.18 -10.18 5.60
C ASP A 146 -12.41 -11.50 5.37
N SER A 147 -12.54 -12.08 4.17
CA SER A 147 -11.83 -13.31 3.81
C SER A 147 -10.32 -13.12 3.80
N SER A 148 -9.84 -12.00 3.25
CA SER A 148 -8.42 -11.65 3.23
C SER A 148 -7.87 -11.40 4.64
N ALA A 149 -8.62 -10.68 5.49
CA ALA A 149 -8.23 -10.46 6.89
C ALA A 149 -8.05 -11.78 7.65
N VAL A 150 -8.96 -12.74 7.43
CA VAL A 150 -8.83 -14.09 8.00
C VAL A 150 -7.64 -14.82 7.41
N GLN A 151 -7.40 -14.72 6.11
CA GLN A 151 -6.24 -15.31 5.46
C GLN A 151 -4.93 -14.75 6.04
N PHE A 152 -4.84 -13.44 6.22
CA PHE A 152 -3.65 -12.76 6.75
C PHE A 152 -3.38 -13.10 8.22
N THR A 153 -4.43 -13.14 9.04
CA THR A 153 -4.30 -13.36 10.48
C THR A 153 -4.44 -14.83 10.89
N ARG A 154 -5.03 -15.68 10.05
CA ARG A 154 -5.53 -17.03 10.39
C ARG A 154 -6.33 -17.06 11.71
N ASN A 155 -6.90 -15.93 12.05
CA ASN A 155 -7.66 -15.76 13.28
C ASN A 155 -9.07 -15.21 12.96
N PRO A 156 -10.01 -16.07 12.55
CA PRO A 156 -11.39 -15.64 12.30
C PRO A 156 -12.07 -15.13 13.57
N GLU A 157 -11.64 -15.61 14.76
CA GLU A 157 -12.18 -15.19 16.05
C GLU A 157 -11.84 -13.72 16.36
N GLY A 158 -10.66 -13.24 15.97
CA GLY A 158 -10.27 -11.85 16.11
C GLY A 158 -11.22 -10.91 15.36
N LEU A 159 -11.41 -11.14 14.06
CA LEU A 159 -12.30 -10.32 13.24
C LEU A 159 -13.77 -10.47 13.67
N SER A 160 -14.25 -11.71 13.90
CA SER A 160 -15.63 -11.95 14.36
C SER A 160 -15.88 -11.34 15.73
N GLY A 161 -14.89 -11.36 16.65
CA GLY A 161 -14.95 -10.73 17.96
C GLY A 161 -15.12 -9.21 17.84
N ALA A 162 -14.36 -8.54 16.96
CA ALA A 162 -14.53 -7.12 16.68
C ALA A 162 -15.94 -6.80 16.17
N LEU A 163 -16.44 -7.58 15.20
CA LEU A 163 -17.80 -7.41 14.66
C LEU A 163 -18.88 -7.64 15.72
N LYS A 164 -18.72 -8.66 16.58
CA LYS A 164 -19.65 -8.91 17.70
C LYS A 164 -19.68 -7.76 18.69
N LYS A 165 -18.52 -7.18 19.01
CA LYS A 165 -18.44 -6.00 19.90
C LYS A 165 -19.10 -4.76 19.29
N ILE A 166 -19.02 -4.58 17.97
CA ILE A 166 -19.79 -3.55 17.26
C ILE A 166 -21.30 -3.78 17.48
N GLY A 167 -21.76 -5.02 17.38
CA GLY A 167 -23.17 -5.36 17.61
C GLY A 167 -23.62 -5.16 19.05
N ALA A 168 -22.76 -5.42 20.03
CA ALA A 168 -23.03 -5.28 21.45
C ALA A 168 -22.98 -3.82 21.96
N LEU A 169 -22.20 -2.96 21.31
CA LEU A 169 -22.07 -1.56 21.71
C LEU A 169 -23.36 -0.79 21.36
N SER A 170 -23.94 -0.08 22.30
CA SER A 170 -25.20 0.66 22.10
C SER A 170 -25.14 1.72 20.99
N GLY A 171 -23.96 2.28 20.73
CA GLY A 171 -23.66 3.17 19.61
C GLY A 171 -23.14 2.44 18.38
N GLY A 172 -22.75 1.17 18.51
CA GLY A 172 -22.16 0.36 17.44
C GLY A 172 -20.91 1.01 16.85
N SER A 173 -20.93 1.16 15.53
CA SER A 173 -19.90 1.83 14.75
C SER A 173 -20.24 3.29 14.41
N LEU A 174 -21.26 3.88 15.06
CA LEU A 174 -21.73 5.25 14.77
C LEU A 174 -20.65 6.27 15.10
N LEU A 175 -20.50 7.26 14.21
CA LEU A 175 -19.57 8.38 14.35
C LEU A 175 -20.32 9.68 14.60
N LYS A 176 -19.73 10.57 15.39
CA LYS A 176 -20.32 11.86 15.79
C LYS A 176 -20.02 12.97 14.77
N SER A 177 -19.00 12.78 13.92
CA SER A 177 -18.58 13.79 12.95
C SER A 177 -19.69 14.10 11.92
N PRO A 178 -19.98 15.38 11.63
CA PRO A 178 -20.98 15.76 10.63
C PRO A 178 -20.61 15.34 9.20
N ARG A 179 -19.33 15.06 8.91
CA ARG A 179 -18.84 14.59 7.61
C ARG A 179 -18.91 13.07 7.43
N THR A 180 -19.38 12.34 8.43
CA THR A 180 -19.52 10.87 8.38
C THR A 180 -20.38 10.42 7.21
N ALA A 181 -21.39 11.19 6.81
CA ALA A 181 -22.26 10.83 5.69
C ALA A 181 -21.51 10.77 4.34
N GLU A 182 -20.52 11.64 4.13
CA GLU A 182 -19.74 11.70 2.89
C GLU A 182 -18.81 10.48 2.77
N ALA A 183 -18.25 10.01 3.89
CA ALA A 183 -17.27 8.93 3.93
C ALA A 183 -17.84 7.59 4.43
N SER A 184 -19.16 7.49 4.63
CA SER A 184 -19.83 6.34 5.28
C SER A 184 -19.53 4.98 4.63
N HIS A 185 -19.21 4.96 3.35
CA HIS A 185 -18.88 3.76 2.57
C HIS A 185 -17.42 3.32 2.69
N MET A 186 -16.58 4.09 3.38
CA MET A 186 -15.16 3.80 3.60
C MET A 186 -14.90 3.20 4.99
N PHE A 187 -15.89 3.19 5.88
CA PHE A 187 -15.73 2.72 7.25
C PHE A 187 -15.86 1.21 7.36
N PHE A 188 -15.19 0.61 8.34
CA PHE A 188 -15.27 -0.82 8.67
C PHE A 188 -16.69 -1.25 9.05
N GLY A 189 -17.45 -0.38 9.71
CA GLY A 189 -18.85 -0.57 10.09
C GLY A 189 -19.71 0.60 9.67
N ASN A 190 -21.04 0.43 9.68
CA ASN A 190 -21.97 1.51 9.36
C ASN A 190 -21.80 2.71 10.30
N GLY A 191 -21.16 3.78 9.85
CA GLY A 191 -20.97 5.01 10.61
C GLY A 191 -22.25 5.84 10.83
N LEU A 192 -23.36 5.50 10.16
CA LEU A 192 -24.63 6.20 10.21
C LEU A 192 -25.75 5.33 10.76
N LYS A 193 -26.75 5.94 11.40
CA LYS A 193 -27.99 5.25 11.79
C LYS A 193 -28.64 4.63 10.57
N GLN A 194 -29.03 3.36 10.66
CA GLN A 194 -29.65 2.62 9.56
C GLN A 194 -30.86 3.39 8.97
N SER A 195 -30.79 3.62 7.65
CA SER A 195 -31.93 4.06 6.86
C SER A 195 -32.88 2.86 6.62
N TRP A 196 -34.17 3.11 6.52
CA TRP A 196 -35.21 2.11 6.30
C TRP A 196 -35.04 1.29 5.00
N PHE A 197 -34.17 1.72 4.08
CA PHE A 197 -33.88 1.05 2.83
C PHE A 197 -32.53 0.32 2.88
N SER A 198 -32.58 -0.97 3.22
CA SER A 198 -31.40 -1.86 3.27
C SER A 198 -30.67 -2.04 1.92
N PHE A 199 -31.33 -1.70 0.80
CA PHE A 199 -30.77 -1.87 -0.54
C PHE A 199 -29.64 -0.88 -0.88
N THR A 200 -29.60 0.26 -0.21
CA THR A 200 -28.58 1.30 -0.41
C THR A 200 -27.45 1.22 0.62
N SER A 201 -27.47 0.25 1.52
CA SER A 201 -26.38 0.04 2.46
C SER A 201 -25.13 -0.43 1.75
N THR A 202 -24.00 0.24 2.00
CA THR A 202 -22.70 -0.07 1.43
C THR A 202 -22.03 -1.28 2.10
N HIS A 203 -22.42 -1.59 3.34
CA HIS A 203 -21.92 -2.76 4.06
C HIS A 203 -22.95 -3.87 4.10
N PRO A 204 -22.51 -5.15 4.08
CA PRO A 204 -23.38 -6.28 4.35
C PRO A 204 -23.96 -6.21 5.77
N PRO A 205 -25.10 -6.86 6.02
CA PRO A 205 -25.61 -6.99 7.38
C PRO A 205 -24.56 -7.60 8.31
N LEU A 206 -24.35 -6.98 9.46
CA LEU A 206 -23.34 -7.37 10.47
C LEU A 206 -23.45 -8.85 10.83
N ILE A 207 -24.67 -9.34 11.06
CA ILE A 207 -24.93 -10.75 11.39
C ILE A 207 -24.40 -11.68 10.29
N LYS A 208 -24.60 -11.34 9.00
CA LYS A 208 -24.10 -12.16 7.89
C LYS A 208 -22.59 -12.21 7.81
N ARG A 209 -21.89 -11.11 8.12
CA ARG A 209 -20.42 -11.10 8.21
C ARG A 209 -19.95 -12.01 9.35
N ILE A 210 -20.62 -11.92 10.52
CA ILE A 210 -20.29 -12.77 11.68
C ILE A 210 -20.54 -14.24 11.38
N GLU A 211 -21.69 -14.59 10.81
CA GLU A 211 -22.06 -15.99 10.47
C GLU A 211 -21.05 -16.65 9.52
N LEU A 212 -20.45 -15.89 8.60
CA LEU A 212 -19.42 -16.39 7.70
C LEU A 212 -18.10 -16.69 8.42
N LEU A 213 -17.79 -15.94 9.48
CA LEU A 213 -16.56 -16.07 10.27
C LEU A 213 -16.72 -17.03 11.46
N ASP A 214 -17.92 -17.04 12.05
CA ASP A 214 -18.31 -17.89 13.16
C ASP A 214 -19.74 -18.44 12.92
N PRO A 215 -19.86 -19.60 12.26
CA PRO A 215 -21.14 -20.22 11.95
C PRO A 215 -21.96 -20.65 13.19
N GLN A 216 -21.35 -20.66 14.38
CA GLN A 216 -22.02 -21.04 15.63
C GLN A 216 -22.67 -19.85 16.33
N PHE A 217 -22.47 -18.63 15.84
CA PHE A 217 -23.07 -17.44 16.43
C PHE A 217 -24.59 -17.43 16.28
N ASN A 218 -25.29 -17.33 17.40
CA ASN A 218 -26.76 -17.39 17.47
C ASN A 218 -27.47 -16.05 17.20
N GLY A 219 -26.73 -14.98 16.91
CA GLY A 219 -27.27 -13.62 16.70
C GLY A 219 -27.50 -12.83 18.00
N ASP A 220 -27.19 -13.38 19.16
CA ASP A 220 -27.33 -12.70 20.45
C ASP A 220 -26.02 -12.00 20.86
N PHE A 221 -26.12 -10.70 21.12
CA PHE A 221 -25.00 -9.85 21.54
C PHE A 221 -24.98 -9.59 23.07
N SER A 222 -25.94 -10.12 23.83
CA SER A 222 -26.08 -9.81 25.26
C SER A 222 -24.92 -10.31 26.11
N ASP A 223 -24.29 -11.41 25.71
CA ASP A 223 -23.18 -12.02 26.42
C ASP A 223 -21.78 -11.47 26.01
N ILE A 224 -21.75 -10.55 25.04
CA ILE A 224 -20.50 -9.99 24.54
C ILE A 224 -19.95 -8.94 25.53
N LYS A 225 -18.85 -9.28 26.17
CA LYS A 225 -18.18 -8.37 27.11
C LYS A 225 -17.34 -7.33 26.36
N LEU A 226 -17.67 -6.06 26.52
CA LEU A 226 -16.79 -4.96 26.15
C LEU A 226 -15.62 -4.88 27.14
N ARG A 227 -14.41 -4.66 26.66
CA ARG A 227 -13.25 -4.45 27.53
C ARG A 227 -13.45 -3.11 28.26
N ASP A 228 -13.52 -3.15 29.58
CA ASP A 228 -13.49 -1.93 30.40
C ASP A 228 -12.01 -1.50 30.53
N SER A 229 -11.49 -0.88 29.48
CA SER A 229 -10.19 -0.27 29.55
C SER A 229 -10.33 1.03 30.34
N GLY A 230 -9.81 1.08 31.54
CA GLY A 230 -9.77 2.28 32.38
C GLY A 230 -9.04 3.50 31.74
N TYR A 231 -8.66 3.40 30.49
CA TYR A 231 -7.96 4.40 29.67
C TYR A 231 -8.80 5.64 29.34
N GLY A 232 -10.11 5.52 29.21
CA GLY A 232 -10.98 6.66 28.85
C GLY A 232 -11.17 7.70 29.95
N LYS A 233 -10.77 7.42 31.20
CA LYS A 233 -10.96 8.35 32.33
C LYS A 233 -9.83 9.37 32.53
N ASN A 234 -8.68 9.18 31.87
CA ASN A 234 -7.49 10.01 32.06
C ASN A 234 -7.01 10.78 30.83
N LEU A 235 -7.67 10.66 29.68
CA LEU A 235 -7.41 11.51 28.52
C LEU A 235 -8.30 12.76 28.58
N LYS A 236 -8.02 13.65 29.53
CA LYS A 236 -8.33 15.08 29.34
C LYS A 236 -7.21 15.61 28.43
N ILE A 237 -7.51 15.68 27.16
CA ILE A 237 -6.73 16.49 26.23
C ILE A 237 -7.09 17.93 26.62
N ASP A 238 -6.14 18.65 27.22
CA ASP A 238 -6.26 20.09 27.38
C ASP A 238 -6.36 20.67 25.96
N ASP A 239 -7.56 21.06 25.58
CA ASP A 239 -7.81 21.89 24.41
C ASP A 239 -7.03 23.19 24.59
N GLU A 240 -6.18 23.53 23.66
CA GLU A 240 -5.32 24.71 23.57
C GLU A 240 -3.93 24.61 24.24
N LYS A 241 -3.01 23.83 23.63
CA LYS A 241 -1.62 24.25 23.43
C LYS A 241 -0.86 23.21 22.58
N ASP A 242 -0.27 23.72 21.52
CA ASP A 242 0.76 23.09 20.68
C ASP A 242 0.34 21.92 19.79
N ALA A 243 -0.26 22.27 18.65
CA ALA A 243 -0.35 21.41 17.45
C ALA A 243 1.01 21.27 16.70
N SER A 244 2.14 21.36 17.40
CA SER A 244 3.49 21.37 16.80
C SER A 244 4.42 20.25 17.26
N ASP A 245 3.96 19.28 18.06
CA ASP A 245 4.81 18.14 18.42
C ASP A 245 4.01 16.80 18.39
N PRO A 246 4.10 16.02 17.29
CA PRO A 246 3.44 14.71 17.17
C PRO A 246 4.11 13.61 17.99
N ALA A 247 5.19 13.87 18.73
CA ALA A 247 6.08 12.84 19.25
C ALA A 247 5.75 12.32 20.66
N ALA A 248 4.65 12.68 21.30
CA ALA A 248 4.46 12.40 22.73
C ALA A 248 3.19 11.62 23.11
N ILE A 249 2.82 10.57 22.39
CA ILE A 249 1.89 9.58 22.96
C ILE A 249 2.66 8.30 23.25
N LYS A 250 3.31 8.24 24.42
CA LYS A 250 3.72 6.96 25.02
C LYS A 250 2.47 6.24 25.45
N ILE A 251 2.13 5.14 24.81
CA ILE A 251 1.10 4.20 25.25
C ILE A 251 1.76 3.25 26.28
N PRO A 252 1.47 3.38 27.59
CA PRO A 252 2.00 2.44 28.57
C PRO A 252 1.31 1.08 28.38
N GLY A 253 2.08 0.00 28.33
CA GLY A 253 1.56 -1.37 28.34
C GLY A 253 1.75 -2.19 27.07
N ILE A 254 2.34 -1.65 26.01
CA ILE A 254 2.69 -2.48 24.82
C ILE A 254 4.07 -3.15 24.97
N GLY A 255 4.93 -2.65 25.87
CA GLY A 255 6.28 -3.19 26.11
C GLY A 255 6.36 -4.47 26.94
N ASP A 256 5.37 -4.77 27.78
CA ASP A 256 5.51 -5.82 28.79
C ASP A 256 4.87 -7.18 28.40
N ALA A 257 4.22 -7.29 27.26
CA ALA A 257 3.58 -8.55 26.82
C ALA A 257 4.50 -9.48 25.99
N PHE A 258 5.75 -9.08 25.72
CA PHE A 258 6.66 -9.81 24.82
C PHE A 258 7.71 -10.69 25.51
N GLY A 259 7.53 -11.02 26.79
CA GLY A 259 8.49 -11.80 27.61
C GLY A 259 8.36 -13.32 27.52
N GLN A 260 7.78 -13.92 26.49
CA GLN A 260 7.81 -15.38 26.34
C GLN A 260 8.66 -15.80 25.16
N ALA A 261 9.63 -16.67 25.45
CA ALA A 261 10.62 -17.20 24.54
C ALA A 261 9.98 -17.78 23.27
N MET A 262 10.41 -17.28 22.11
CA MET A 262 10.09 -17.84 20.80
C MET A 262 10.82 -19.18 20.59
N PRO A 263 10.20 -20.15 19.90
CA PRO A 263 10.91 -21.34 19.44
C PRO A 263 12.00 -20.96 18.42
N PRO A 264 13.08 -21.74 18.33
CA PRO A 264 14.25 -21.43 17.49
C PRO A 264 13.97 -21.73 16.01
N ILE A 265 13.20 -20.86 15.35
CA ILE A 265 13.03 -20.89 13.88
C ILE A 265 14.15 -20.08 13.17
N ILE A 266 14.89 -19.26 13.93
CA ILE A 266 15.86 -18.31 13.36
C ILE A 266 17.26 -18.92 13.16
N SER A 267 17.57 -20.08 13.73
CA SER A 267 18.88 -20.72 13.54
C SER A 267 19.10 -21.37 12.16
N GLY A 268 18.09 -21.35 11.27
CA GLY A 268 18.21 -21.82 9.89
C GLY A 268 18.36 -20.71 8.84
N LEU A 269 18.41 -19.44 9.26
CA LEU A 269 18.35 -18.29 8.34
C LEU A 269 19.74 -17.76 7.90
N ALA A 270 20.82 -18.31 8.40
CA ALA A 270 22.17 -17.91 8.03
C ALA A 270 22.84 -18.98 7.16
N SER A 271 22.62 -18.92 5.83
CA SER A 271 23.46 -19.67 4.90
C SER A 271 23.55 -18.90 3.59
N ALA A 272 24.72 -18.35 3.33
CA ALA A 272 25.11 -17.96 1.97
C ALA A 272 25.01 -19.24 1.10
N GLY A 273 24.09 -19.22 0.11
CA GLY A 273 23.91 -20.34 -0.82
C GLY A 273 22.49 -20.91 -0.91
N GLN A 274 21.50 -20.32 -0.23
CA GLN A 274 20.10 -20.70 -0.42
C GLN A 274 19.57 -20.09 -1.71
N SER A 275 18.93 -20.90 -2.54
CA SER A 275 18.23 -20.46 -3.75
C SER A 275 16.76 -20.83 -3.66
N ILE A 276 15.93 -20.03 -4.30
CA ILE A 276 14.47 -20.25 -4.40
C ILE A 276 14.22 -20.97 -5.71
N ARG A 277 13.56 -22.11 -5.66
CA ARG A 277 13.19 -22.85 -6.84
C ARG A 277 11.98 -22.22 -7.52
N ILE A 278 12.09 -21.99 -8.83
CA ILE A 278 10.99 -21.53 -9.67
C ILE A 278 10.57 -22.67 -10.59
N ASP A 279 9.36 -23.22 -10.38
CA ASP A 279 8.79 -24.20 -11.29
C ASP A 279 8.16 -23.52 -12.52
N SER A 280 7.67 -22.29 -12.37
CA SER A 280 7.13 -21.47 -13.47
C SER A 280 7.26 -19.97 -13.16
N PRO A 281 7.64 -19.13 -14.16
CA PRO A 281 7.61 -17.65 -14.02
C PRO A 281 6.22 -17.10 -13.61
N SER A 282 5.15 -17.83 -13.94
CA SER A 282 3.79 -17.48 -13.53
C SER A 282 3.60 -17.54 -12.01
N ASP A 283 4.37 -18.36 -11.29
CA ASP A 283 4.25 -18.50 -9.84
C ASP A 283 4.72 -17.22 -9.15
N VAL A 284 5.80 -16.61 -9.68
CA VAL A 284 6.27 -15.29 -9.23
C VAL A 284 5.20 -14.22 -9.49
N ALA A 285 4.60 -14.18 -10.67
CA ALA A 285 3.55 -13.22 -10.98
C ALA A 285 2.27 -13.45 -10.16
N ASN A 286 1.99 -14.68 -9.73
CA ASN A 286 0.85 -15.01 -8.87
C ASN A 286 1.07 -14.58 -7.41
N SER A 287 2.33 -14.39 -6.97
CA SER A 287 2.63 -13.91 -5.63
C SER A 287 2.27 -12.43 -5.44
N VAL A 288 2.14 -11.65 -6.52
CA VAL A 288 1.75 -10.24 -6.46
C VAL A 288 0.42 -10.07 -5.74
N GLY A 289 0.41 -9.30 -4.66
CA GLY A 289 -0.78 -9.06 -3.84
C GLY A 289 -1.29 -10.27 -3.06
N SER A 290 -0.56 -11.40 -3.04
CA SER A 290 -0.97 -12.64 -2.38
C SER A 290 -0.35 -12.75 -0.97
N LEU A 291 -0.87 -11.97 -0.01
CA LEU A 291 -0.43 -12.04 1.37
C LEU A 291 -0.98 -13.31 2.06
N THR A 292 -0.10 -14.06 2.74
CA THR A 292 -0.47 -15.23 3.55
C THR A 292 -0.08 -15.04 5.02
N ARG A 293 -0.51 -15.95 5.88
CA ARG A 293 -0.12 -15.93 7.29
C ARG A 293 1.38 -16.12 7.47
N GLU A 294 1.98 -16.99 6.66
CA GLU A 294 3.42 -17.25 6.67
C GLU A 294 4.22 -15.97 6.46
N HIS A 295 3.78 -15.10 5.54
CA HIS A 295 4.39 -13.77 5.32
C HIS A 295 4.27 -12.87 6.56
N VAL A 296 3.13 -12.90 7.24
CA VAL A 296 2.92 -12.11 8.47
C VAL A 296 3.76 -12.65 9.62
N ASP A 297 3.86 -13.96 9.76
CA ASP A 297 4.70 -14.60 10.79
C ASP A 297 6.18 -14.32 10.51
N PHE A 298 6.62 -14.38 9.26
CA PHE A 298 7.96 -13.98 8.83
C PHE A 298 8.23 -12.50 9.18
N ALA A 299 7.34 -11.60 8.82
CA ALA A 299 7.46 -10.18 9.13
C ALA A 299 7.50 -9.90 10.64
N SER A 300 6.69 -10.63 11.42
CA SER A 300 6.69 -10.54 12.88
C SER A 300 8.01 -11.03 13.49
N ALA A 301 8.53 -12.17 13.01
CA ALA A 301 9.82 -12.71 13.43
C ALA A 301 10.96 -11.73 13.11
N LEU A 302 10.94 -11.16 11.90
CA LEU A 302 11.91 -10.16 11.44
C LEU A 302 11.90 -8.92 12.33
N MET A 303 10.72 -8.34 12.61
CA MET A 303 10.60 -7.19 13.51
C MET A 303 11.13 -7.46 14.91
N ASN A 304 10.90 -8.68 15.43
CA ASN A 304 11.37 -9.05 16.77
C ASN A 304 12.88 -9.34 16.81
N SER A 305 13.51 -9.65 15.67
CA SER A 305 14.96 -9.89 15.58
C SER A 305 15.79 -8.61 15.49
N LEU A 306 15.14 -7.46 15.15
CA LEU A 306 15.85 -6.20 15.01
C LEU A 306 16.41 -5.69 16.33
N PRO A 307 17.68 -5.26 16.38
CA PRO A 307 18.24 -4.55 17.52
C PRO A 307 17.42 -3.31 17.89
N SER A 308 17.34 -2.99 19.18
CA SER A 308 16.59 -1.80 19.64
C SER A 308 17.08 -0.51 18.99
N ALA A 309 18.40 -0.38 18.75
CA ALA A 309 18.98 0.78 18.07
C ALA A 309 18.41 0.99 16.65
N ILE A 310 18.20 -0.10 15.91
CA ILE A 310 17.56 -0.06 14.57
C ILE A 310 16.07 0.28 14.71
N THR A 311 15.36 -0.39 15.64
CA THR A 311 13.93 -0.12 15.85
C THR A 311 13.67 1.33 16.29
N ASP A 312 14.53 1.92 17.12
CA ASP A 312 14.42 3.32 17.52
C ASP A 312 14.71 4.26 16.34
N ALA A 313 15.72 3.94 15.51
CA ALA A 313 16.04 4.69 14.31
C ALA A 313 14.89 4.76 13.29
N THR A 314 14.03 3.73 13.21
CA THR A 314 12.87 3.77 12.31
C THR A 314 11.80 4.81 12.70
N ARG A 315 11.86 5.34 13.91
CA ARG A 315 10.87 6.29 14.46
C ARG A 315 11.31 7.75 14.38
N ASP A 316 12.60 7.98 14.23
CA ASP A 316 13.20 9.31 14.12
C ASP A 316 13.59 9.61 12.67
N THR A 317 13.30 10.82 12.19
CA THR A 317 13.54 11.19 10.78
C THR A 317 15.03 11.30 10.48
N PHE A 318 15.83 11.86 11.41
CA PHE A 318 17.26 12.03 11.23
C PHE A 318 17.98 10.67 11.23
N ASP A 319 17.68 9.81 12.22
CA ASP A 319 18.24 8.47 12.29
C ASP A 319 17.74 7.57 11.16
N SER A 320 16.53 7.80 10.62
CA SER A 320 16.03 7.11 9.41
C SER A 320 16.85 7.44 8.16
N CYS A 321 17.27 8.71 7.98
CA CYS A 321 18.20 9.08 6.91
C CYS A 321 19.56 8.38 7.11
N ALA A 322 20.10 8.45 8.33
CA ALA A 322 21.37 7.81 8.67
C ALA A 322 21.33 6.30 8.43
N LEU A 323 20.19 5.66 8.70
CA LEU A 323 20.01 4.22 8.48
C LEU A 323 20.00 3.85 7.00
N ILE A 324 19.33 4.64 6.13
CA ILE A 324 19.43 4.45 4.67
C ILE A 324 20.88 4.64 4.20
N PHE A 325 21.56 5.70 4.63
CA PHE A 325 22.96 5.92 4.25
C PHE A 325 23.87 4.79 4.73
N SER A 326 23.64 4.24 5.93
CA SER A 326 24.42 3.12 6.46
C SER A 326 24.25 1.82 5.65
N MET A 327 23.12 1.64 4.97
CA MET A 327 22.89 0.50 4.08
C MET A 327 23.66 0.63 2.75
N LEU A 328 24.02 1.86 2.36
CA LEU A 328 24.73 2.18 1.12
C LEU A 328 26.24 2.33 1.33
N LEU A 329 26.73 2.30 2.57
CA LEU A 329 28.18 2.34 2.79
C LEU A 329 28.83 1.06 2.28
N ASP A 330 29.84 1.23 1.44
CA ASP A 330 30.63 0.13 0.90
C ASP A 330 31.16 -0.80 2.01
N GLN A 331 30.98 -2.11 1.85
CA GLN A 331 31.37 -3.08 2.86
C GLN A 331 32.80 -3.61 2.66
N GLU A 332 33.32 -3.55 1.45
CA GLU A 332 34.60 -4.13 1.07
C GLU A 332 35.73 -3.10 1.09
N SER A 333 35.51 -1.90 0.50
CA SER A 333 36.53 -0.87 0.36
C SER A 333 36.40 0.24 1.42
N GLU A 334 37.41 0.38 2.26
CA GLU A 334 37.51 1.50 3.22
C GLU A 334 37.70 2.84 2.52
N GLU A 335 38.40 2.84 1.36
CA GLU A 335 38.64 4.07 0.60
C GLU A 335 37.34 4.63 0.01
N ILE A 336 36.47 3.78 -0.55
CA ILE A 336 35.14 4.18 -1.06
C ILE A 336 34.26 4.64 0.10
N ARG A 337 34.27 3.92 1.20
CA ARG A 337 33.51 4.27 2.41
C ARG A 337 33.89 5.63 2.98
N ASP A 338 35.18 6.00 2.94
CA ASP A 338 35.63 7.30 3.39
C ASP A 338 35.18 8.43 2.44
N VAL A 339 35.16 8.20 1.13
CA VAL A 339 34.57 9.12 0.15
C VAL A 339 33.07 9.30 0.40
N GLN A 340 32.35 8.21 0.65
CA GLN A 340 30.91 8.24 0.97
C GLN A 340 30.65 9.03 2.26
N LYS A 341 31.45 8.85 3.33
CA LYS A 341 31.34 9.61 4.58
C LYS A 341 31.60 11.09 4.36
N GLN A 342 32.60 11.44 3.55
CA GLN A 342 32.85 12.85 3.22
C GLN A 342 31.66 13.48 2.51
N LYS A 343 31.02 12.79 1.56
CA LYS A 343 29.79 13.29 0.91
C LYS A 343 28.65 13.48 1.89
N ILE A 344 28.48 12.55 2.87
CA ILE A 344 27.47 12.68 3.93
C ILE A 344 27.78 13.90 4.81
N GLU A 345 29.05 14.12 5.16
CA GLU A 345 29.46 15.28 5.98
C GLU A 345 29.20 16.61 5.26
N GLU A 346 29.52 16.69 3.98
CA GLU A 346 29.30 17.88 3.16
C GLU A 346 27.81 18.24 3.04
N ALA A 347 26.91 17.24 2.92
CA ALA A 347 25.49 17.43 2.71
C ALA A 347 24.71 17.63 4.03
N PHE A 348 25.00 16.86 5.08
CA PHE A 348 24.22 16.80 6.32
C PHE A 348 25.02 17.07 7.60
N GLY A 349 26.35 17.25 7.50
CA GLY A 349 27.24 17.57 8.61
C GLY A 349 27.70 16.36 9.42
N GLU A 350 28.67 16.62 10.32
CA GLU A 350 29.38 15.63 11.13
C GLU A 350 28.44 14.71 11.94
N GLN A 351 27.34 15.25 12.48
CA GLN A 351 26.39 14.48 13.29
C GLN A 351 25.71 13.35 12.48
N MET A 352 25.46 13.58 11.20
CA MET A 352 24.90 12.55 10.31
C MET A 352 25.91 11.44 10.08
N VAL A 353 27.19 11.76 9.87
CA VAL A 353 28.27 10.78 9.73
C VAL A 353 28.35 9.90 10.98
N LEU A 354 28.37 10.49 12.17
CA LEU A 354 28.43 9.74 13.43
C LEU A 354 27.22 8.82 13.62
N SER A 355 26.02 9.28 13.26
CA SER A 355 24.83 8.44 13.35
C SER A 355 24.87 7.30 12.33
N THR A 356 25.30 7.59 11.09
CA THR A 356 25.47 6.60 10.02
C THR A 356 26.49 5.53 10.42
N GLU A 357 27.66 5.90 10.95
CA GLU A 357 28.67 4.95 11.41
C GLU A 357 28.17 4.10 12.57
N ARG A 358 27.48 4.69 13.54
CA ARG A 358 26.87 3.96 14.65
C ARG A 358 25.90 2.88 14.16
N LEU A 359 25.05 3.20 13.19
CA LEU A 359 24.05 2.29 12.64
C LEU A 359 24.67 1.26 11.70
N TYR A 360 25.74 1.62 10.97
CA TYR A 360 26.47 0.73 10.07
C TYR A 360 26.94 -0.56 10.76
N TYR A 361 27.43 -0.48 12.00
CA TYR A 361 27.86 -1.66 12.77
C TYR A 361 26.73 -2.67 13.00
N TYR A 362 25.49 -2.22 13.06
CA TYR A 362 24.34 -3.12 13.16
C TYR A 362 23.94 -3.64 11.77
N ILE A 363 24.01 -2.80 10.73
CA ILE A 363 23.61 -3.16 9.37
C ILE A 363 24.48 -4.24 8.73
N ILE A 364 25.77 -4.26 9.02
CA ILE A 364 26.67 -5.32 8.53
C ILE A 364 26.40 -6.69 9.17
N GLU A 365 25.81 -6.72 10.38
CA GLU A 365 25.47 -7.95 11.10
C GLU A 365 24.02 -8.43 10.80
N ILE A 366 23.19 -7.58 10.21
CA ILE A 366 21.81 -7.92 9.86
C ILE A 366 21.81 -8.80 8.61
N ASP A 367 20.92 -9.80 8.63
CA ASP A 367 20.63 -10.62 7.44
C ASP A 367 20.27 -9.73 6.25
N PRO A 368 20.91 -9.87 5.09
CA PRO A 368 20.64 -9.05 3.89
C PRO A 368 19.15 -8.97 3.52
N ARG A 369 18.39 -10.04 3.77
CA ARG A 369 16.92 -10.10 3.51
C ARG A 369 16.09 -9.11 4.30
N VAL A 370 16.65 -8.61 5.39
CA VAL A 370 15.98 -7.64 6.26
C VAL A 370 16.10 -6.22 5.72
N LYS A 371 17.14 -5.93 4.94
CA LYS A 371 17.51 -4.56 4.56
C LYS A 371 16.42 -3.84 3.76
N LEU A 372 15.89 -4.46 2.69
CA LEU A 372 14.81 -3.85 1.90
C LEU A 372 13.48 -3.75 2.67
N PRO A 373 12.98 -4.80 3.38
CA PRO A 373 11.85 -4.65 4.30
C PRO A 373 12.05 -3.57 5.37
N LEU A 374 13.27 -3.39 5.86
CA LEU A 374 13.58 -2.32 6.81
C LEU A 374 13.46 -0.94 6.14
N ALA A 375 13.92 -0.79 4.90
CA ALA A 375 13.75 0.44 4.15
C ALA A 375 12.26 0.83 3.96
N ASP A 376 11.38 -0.13 3.73
CA ASP A 376 9.92 0.10 3.67
C ASP A 376 9.36 0.73 4.96
N LEU A 377 9.89 0.34 6.12
CA LEU A 377 9.51 0.92 7.41
C LEU A 377 9.98 2.37 7.55
N LEU A 378 11.18 2.69 7.00
CA LEU A 378 11.78 4.02 7.11
C LEU A 378 11.02 5.07 6.30
N VAL A 379 10.36 4.68 5.22
CA VAL A 379 9.59 5.58 4.34
C VAL A 379 8.65 6.48 5.13
N ASN A 380 7.96 5.95 6.13
CA ASN A 380 7.02 6.73 6.93
C ASN A 380 7.68 7.87 7.73
N SER A 381 8.85 7.61 8.30
CA SER A 381 9.63 8.65 9.01
C SER A 381 10.24 9.66 8.03
N LEU A 382 10.71 9.18 6.86
CA LEU A 382 11.29 10.02 5.81
C LEU A 382 10.26 10.96 5.15
N ARG A 383 8.98 10.62 5.14
CA ARG A 383 7.89 11.52 4.67
C ARG A 383 7.75 12.79 5.51
N ARG A 384 8.36 12.85 6.71
CA ARG A 384 8.36 14.03 7.58
C ARG A 384 9.45 15.02 7.25
N LEU A 385 10.35 14.73 6.31
CA LEU A 385 11.35 15.67 5.81
C LEU A 385 10.68 16.94 5.26
N ALA A 386 11.31 18.10 5.44
CA ALA A 386 10.95 19.29 4.67
C ALA A 386 11.34 19.07 3.20
N LYS A 387 10.69 19.79 2.28
CA LYS A 387 10.94 19.60 0.84
C LYS A 387 12.40 19.80 0.44
N ASP A 388 13.07 20.79 1.02
CA ASP A 388 14.49 21.04 0.75
C ASP A 388 15.36 19.89 1.29
N GLN A 389 15.06 19.41 2.50
CA GLN A 389 15.75 18.25 3.08
C GLN A 389 15.52 16.96 2.26
N TYR A 390 14.32 16.80 1.68
CA TYR A 390 14.05 15.68 0.76
C TYR A 390 14.93 15.78 -0.49
N ASN A 391 15.09 16.96 -1.09
CA ASN A 391 15.94 17.13 -2.25
C ASN A 391 17.41 16.80 -1.91
N ASP A 392 17.92 17.36 -0.81
CA ASP A 392 19.28 17.08 -0.33
C ASP A 392 19.48 15.58 -0.04
N PHE A 393 18.46 14.92 0.52
CA PHE A 393 18.47 13.48 0.80
C PHE A 393 18.55 12.64 -0.49
N ILE A 394 17.76 12.97 -1.51
CA ILE A 394 17.77 12.24 -2.79
C ILE A 394 19.07 12.47 -3.55
N ASP A 395 19.55 13.72 -3.61
CA ASP A 395 20.82 14.08 -4.28
C ASP A 395 22.00 13.32 -3.63
N LEU A 396 22.01 13.23 -2.29
CA LEU A 396 23.01 12.44 -1.58
C LEU A 396 22.85 10.93 -1.83
N LEU A 397 21.63 10.41 -1.78
CA LEU A 397 21.33 8.99 -2.05
C LEU A 397 21.91 8.57 -3.41
N GLU A 398 21.62 9.33 -4.47
CA GLU A 398 22.15 9.09 -5.82
C GLU A 398 23.68 9.20 -5.88
N SER A 399 24.24 10.17 -5.16
CA SER A 399 25.69 10.38 -5.07
C SER A 399 26.41 9.24 -4.31
N LEU A 400 25.78 8.63 -3.31
CA LEU A 400 26.36 7.48 -2.60
C LEU A 400 26.36 6.21 -3.46
N VAL A 401 25.27 5.99 -4.18
CA VAL A 401 25.14 4.86 -5.14
C VAL A 401 26.14 4.97 -6.29
N ALA A 402 26.45 6.18 -6.74
CA ALA A 402 27.44 6.42 -7.80
C ALA A 402 28.88 6.57 -7.31
N ALA A 403 29.21 6.17 -6.07
CA ALA A 403 30.52 6.43 -5.48
C ALA A 403 31.67 5.57 -6.01
N ASP A 404 31.38 4.37 -6.53
CA ASP A 404 32.37 3.37 -6.96
C ASP A 404 32.33 3.05 -8.47
N ASP A 405 31.57 3.82 -9.28
CA ASP A 405 31.34 3.58 -10.70
C ASP A 405 30.76 2.17 -11.02
N GLN A 406 30.38 1.38 -10.01
CA GLN A 406 29.70 0.09 -10.13
C GLN A 406 28.42 0.14 -9.32
N MET A 407 27.29 -0.14 -9.93
CA MET A 407 26.03 -0.19 -9.20
C MET A 407 25.69 -1.62 -8.84
N ASP A 408 25.61 -1.90 -7.54
CA ASP A 408 25.10 -3.16 -7.04
C ASP A 408 23.56 -3.22 -7.19
N LEU A 409 23.05 -4.44 -7.38
CA LEU A 409 21.61 -4.73 -7.46
C LEU A 409 20.86 -4.30 -6.21
N PHE A 410 21.47 -4.44 -5.05
CA PHE A 410 20.89 -4.02 -3.79
C PHE A 410 20.74 -2.48 -3.73
N GLU A 411 21.79 -1.74 -4.10
CA GLU A 411 21.78 -0.28 -4.11
C GLU A 411 20.72 0.28 -5.07
N PHE A 412 20.62 -0.32 -6.27
CA PHE A 412 19.57 0.00 -7.24
C PHE A 412 18.18 -0.25 -6.63
N SER A 413 17.96 -1.44 -6.05
CA SER A 413 16.69 -1.84 -5.48
C SER A 413 16.29 -0.92 -4.32
N LEU A 414 17.23 -0.60 -3.42
CA LEU A 414 17.03 0.30 -2.29
C LEU A 414 16.69 1.72 -2.75
N SER A 415 17.49 2.26 -3.68
CA SER A 415 17.27 3.60 -4.23
C SER A 415 15.89 3.70 -4.89
N LYS A 416 15.53 2.73 -5.72
CA LYS A 416 14.22 2.70 -6.39
C LYS A 416 13.05 2.63 -5.42
N LEU A 417 13.13 1.76 -4.42
CA LEU A 417 12.10 1.63 -3.40
C LEU A 417 11.91 2.96 -2.65
N VAL A 418 13.01 3.55 -2.17
CA VAL A 418 12.97 4.79 -1.39
C VAL A 418 12.43 5.95 -2.22
N VAL A 419 12.99 6.19 -3.42
CA VAL A 419 12.56 7.29 -4.29
C VAL A 419 11.09 7.14 -4.66
N ARG A 420 10.68 5.95 -5.10
CA ARG A 420 9.31 5.67 -5.52
C ARG A 420 8.27 5.98 -4.44
N HIS A 421 8.55 5.60 -3.19
CA HIS A 421 7.60 5.75 -2.09
C HIS A 421 7.65 7.14 -1.44
N LEU A 422 8.74 7.89 -1.61
CA LEU A 422 8.85 9.26 -1.11
C LEU A 422 8.40 10.31 -2.14
N GLU A 423 8.77 10.16 -3.41
CA GLU A 423 8.48 11.15 -4.46
C GLU A 423 7.01 11.61 -4.50
N PRO A 424 5.99 10.71 -4.41
CA PRO A 424 4.60 11.14 -4.47
C PRO A 424 4.18 12.10 -3.36
N HIS A 425 4.90 12.08 -2.23
CA HIS A 425 4.63 12.95 -1.09
C HIS A 425 5.19 14.37 -1.30
N PHE A 426 6.35 14.50 -1.94
CA PHE A 426 7.05 15.77 -2.11
C PHE A 426 6.85 16.43 -3.47
N VAL A 427 6.62 15.61 -4.51
CA VAL A 427 6.46 16.07 -5.90
C VAL A 427 5.04 15.79 -6.37
N PRO A 428 4.24 16.84 -6.70
CA PRO A 428 2.91 16.63 -7.24
C PRO A 428 2.97 15.85 -8.55
N ARG A 429 2.56 14.59 -8.54
CA ARG A 429 2.49 13.79 -9.77
C ARG A 429 1.47 14.41 -10.74
N LYS A 430 1.90 14.73 -11.94
CA LYS A 430 0.99 14.92 -13.08
C LYS A 430 0.30 13.57 -13.29
N LYS A 431 -1.01 13.51 -13.09
CA LYS A 431 -1.81 12.28 -13.32
C LYS A 431 -1.58 11.82 -14.76
N THR A 432 -0.77 10.81 -14.96
CA THR A 432 -0.64 10.13 -16.25
C THR A 432 -1.92 9.30 -16.41
N LEU A 433 -2.88 9.85 -17.15
CA LEU A 433 -4.18 9.22 -17.40
C LEU A 433 -4.12 8.11 -18.46
N THR A 434 -2.99 7.94 -19.12
CA THR A 434 -2.86 7.04 -20.26
C THR A 434 -2.33 5.69 -19.77
N GLN A 435 -3.22 4.71 -19.62
CA GLN A 435 -2.82 3.32 -19.49
C GLN A 435 -2.47 2.76 -20.86
N LEU A 436 -1.29 2.16 -20.98
CA LEU A 436 -0.87 1.43 -22.18
C LEU A 436 -1.47 0.02 -22.13
N TYR A 437 -2.27 -0.29 -23.13
CA TYR A 437 -2.96 -1.59 -23.24
C TYR A 437 -2.23 -2.58 -24.16
N SER A 438 -1.04 -2.23 -24.67
CA SER A 438 -0.26 -3.07 -25.57
C SER A 438 1.22 -2.79 -25.38
N LEU A 439 2.04 -3.82 -25.24
CA LEU A 439 3.50 -3.73 -25.13
C LEU A 439 4.19 -3.34 -26.44
N LYS A 440 3.49 -3.43 -27.58
CA LYS A 440 4.03 -3.02 -28.90
C LYS A 440 4.40 -1.54 -28.98
N LYS A 441 3.96 -0.72 -28.04
CA LYS A 441 4.29 0.72 -27.96
C LYS A 441 5.51 1.01 -27.10
N VAL A 442 6.02 0.03 -26.39
CA VAL A 442 7.09 0.15 -25.39
C VAL A 442 8.11 -0.98 -25.58
N VAL A 443 8.46 -1.24 -26.85
CA VAL A 443 9.39 -2.32 -27.23
C VAL A 443 10.77 -2.08 -26.63
N LEU A 444 11.29 -0.85 -26.77
CA LEU A 444 12.61 -0.48 -26.27
C LEU A 444 12.68 -0.60 -24.74
N GLU A 445 11.63 -0.18 -24.04
CA GLU A 445 11.57 -0.27 -22.60
C GLU A 445 11.51 -1.73 -22.12
N CYS A 446 10.86 -2.62 -22.88
CA CYS A 446 10.90 -4.07 -22.60
C CYS A 446 12.30 -4.65 -22.85
N GLU A 447 12.95 -4.26 -23.94
CA GLU A 447 14.32 -4.67 -24.24
C GLU A 447 15.31 -4.20 -23.18
N THR A 448 15.22 -2.95 -22.75
CA THR A 448 16.06 -2.38 -21.68
C THR A 448 15.87 -3.13 -20.37
N LEU A 449 14.61 -3.41 -19.98
CA LEU A 449 14.32 -4.16 -18.77
C LEU A 449 14.94 -5.57 -18.80
N LEU A 450 14.70 -6.32 -19.88
CA LEU A 450 15.22 -7.69 -19.97
C LEU A 450 16.74 -7.72 -20.10
N SER A 451 17.35 -6.75 -20.81
CA SER A 451 18.81 -6.64 -20.91
C SER A 451 19.43 -6.33 -19.56
N GLY A 452 18.85 -5.36 -18.81
CA GLY A 452 19.31 -5.03 -17.47
C GLY A 452 19.28 -6.23 -16.52
N LEU A 453 18.19 -6.98 -16.54
CA LEU A 453 18.05 -8.20 -15.73
C LEU A 453 19.00 -9.32 -16.15
N ALA A 454 19.23 -9.49 -17.45
CA ALA A 454 20.14 -10.51 -17.94
C ALA A 454 21.59 -10.21 -17.54
N HIS A 455 22.04 -8.95 -17.64
CA HIS A 455 23.38 -8.54 -17.17
C HIS A 455 23.52 -8.63 -15.65
N ALA A 456 22.43 -8.44 -14.91
CA ALA A 456 22.41 -8.61 -13.47
C ALA A 456 22.63 -10.07 -13.02
N ALA A 457 22.32 -11.05 -13.87
CA ALA A 457 22.51 -12.47 -13.58
C ALA A 457 23.97 -12.93 -13.70
N GLY A 458 24.90 -12.12 -14.26
CA GLY A 458 26.33 -12.41 -14.35
C GLY A 458 27.04 -11.75 -15.53
N ASP A 459 28.39 -11.87 -15.54
CA ASP A 459 29.26 -11.28 -16.53
C ASP A 459 29.54 -12.20 -17.75
N ASP A 460 29.14 -13.48 -17.72
CA ASP A 460 29.35 -14.42 -18.83
C ASP A 460 28.35 -14.14 -19.95
N GLU A 461 28.88 -13.73 -21.13
CA GLU A 461 28.07 -13.40 -22.30
C GLU A 461 27.06 -14.50 -22.69
N ASN A 462 27.38 -15.79 -22.46
CA ASN A 462 26.48 -16.90 -22.79
C ASN A 462 25.33 -16.96 -21.80
N LEU A 463 25.59 -16.77 -20.49
CA LEU A 463 24.56 -16.75 -19.45
C LEU A 463 23.63 -15.55 -19.65
N VAL A 464 24.20 -14.37 -19.94
CA VAL A 464 23.44 -13.15 -20.27
C VAL A 464 22.51 -13.40 -21.47
N GLN A 465 23.03 -14.02 -22.52
CA GLN A 465 22.24 -14.32 -23.71
C GLN A 465 21.13 -15.34 -23.44
N GLU A 466 21.40 -16.40 -22.66
CA GLU A 466 20.40 -17.40 -22.28
C GLU A 466 19.29 -16.79 -21.39
N ALA A 467 19.66 -15.98 -20.40
CA ALA A 467 18.74 -15.25 -19.55
C ALA A 467 17.82 -14.33 -20.36
N TYR A 468 18.41 -13.53 -21.26
CA TYR A 468 17.65 -12.64 -22.13
C TYR A 468 16.66 -13.39 -23.05
N ILE A 469 17.12 -14.50 -23.67
CA ILE A 469 16.26 -15.33 -24.54
C ILE A 469 15.08 -15.90 -23.74
N SER A 470 15.28 -16.32 -22.49
CA SER A 470 14.24 -16.84 -21.63
C SER A 470 13.14 -15.80 -21.37
N GLY A 471 13.53 -14.57 -20.98
CA GLY A 471 12.60 -13.47 -20.77
C GLY A 471 11.85 -13.04 -22.04
N ARG A 472 12.60 -12.94 -23.15
CA ARG A 472 12.03 -12.66 -24.47
C ARG A 472 10.98 -13.68 -24.89
N ALA A 473 11.24 -14.96 -24.64
CA ALA A 473 10.29 -16.04 -24.96
C ALA A 473 8.96 -15.88 -24.21
N ALA A 474 8.97 -15.34 -23.00
CA ALA A 474 7.75 -15.07 -22.23
C ALA A 474 6.90 -13.93 -22.82
N LEU A 475 7.51 -13.00 -23.59
CA LEU A 475 6.83 -11.86 -24.23
C LEU A 475 6.49 -12.07 -25.71
N LYS A 476 6.89 -13.19 -26.34
CA LYS A 476 6.79 -13.41 -27.79
C LYS A 476 5.41 -13.20 -28.40
N ASP A 477 4.35 -13.50 -27.63
CA ASP A 477 2.95 -13.37 -28.08
C ASP A 477 2.41 -11.94 -27.94
N GLU A 478 3.08 -11.10 -27.17
CA GLU A 478 2.67 -9.73 -26.85
C GLU A 478 3.45 -8.68 -27.67
N VAL A 479 4.76 -8.89 -27.84
CA VAL A 479 5.66 -7.94 -28.49
C VAL A 479 6.83 -8.67 -29.15
N GLU A 480 7.26 -8.16 -30.29
CA GLU A 480 8.47 -8.63 -30.98
C GLU A 480 9.68 -7.82 -30.49
N ILE A 481 10.58 -8.49 -29.82
CA ILE A 481 11.79 -7.94 -29.18
C ILE A 481 13.03 -8.46 -29.95
N GLY A 482 14.12 -7.68 -29.98
CA GLY A 482 15.37 -8.04 -30.61
C GLY A 482 15.96 -9.38 -30.13
N ASP A 483 16.83 -9.98 -30.93
CA ASP A 483 17.41 -11.31 -30.67
C ASP A 483 18.57 -11.29 -29.66
N LYS A 484 19.10 -10.11 -29.34
CA LYS A 484 20.25 -9.93 -28.45
C LYS A 484 19.98 -8.88 -27.42
N PRO A 485 20.53 -9.00 -26.20
CA PRO A 485 20.47 -7.95 -25.21
C PRO A 485 21.16 -6.67 -25.70
N ILE A 486 20.84 -5.55 -25.12
CA ILE A 486 21.50 -4.27 -25.32
C ILE A 486 22.85 -4.34 -24.60
N ASP A 487 23.96 -4.16 -25.33
CA ASP A 487 25.33 -4.31 -24.81
C ASP A 487 25.71 -3.20 -23.80
N SER A 488 25.13 -2.01 -23.94
CA SER A 488 25.37 -0.88 -23.03
C SER A 488 24.08 -0.14 -22.76
N PHE A 489 23.66 -0.14 -21.53
CA PHE A 489 22.59 0.70 -21.01
C PHE A 489 23.07 1.33 -19.70
N ASP A 490 22.62 2.54 -19.42
CA ASP A 490 22.81 3.13 -18.11
C ASP A 490 21.57 2.91 -17.25
N LEU A 491 21.74 3.08 -15.95
CA LEU A 491 20.68 2.87 -14.99
C LEU A 491 19.58 3.93 -15.07
N GLU A 492 19.91 5.10 -15.59
CA GLU A 492 18.92 6.14 -15.88
C GLU A 492 17.94 5.67 -16.97
N GLN A 493 18.46 4.98 -18.02
CA GLN A 493 17.62 4.39 -19.06
C GLN A 493 16.73 3.27 -18.52
N LEU A 494 17.25 2.43 -17.62
CA LEU A 494 16.45 1.40 -16.94
C LEU A 494 15.34 2.04 -16.09
N ASP A 495 15.65 3.10 -15.36
CA ASP A 495 14.69 3.83 -14.56
C ASP A 495 13.57 4.48 -15.38
N GLN A 496 13.95 5.16 -16.45
CA GLN A 496 12.99 5.76 -17.39
C GLN A 496 12.10 4.69 -18.02
N SER A 497 12.68 3.53 -18.35
CA SER A 497 11.94 2.38 -18.89
C SER A 497 10.94 1.84 -17.88
N LEU A 498 11.33 1.62 -16.62
CA LEU A 498 10.44 1.17 -15.55
C LEU A 498 9.31 2.19 -15.29
N THR A 499 9.61 3.49 -15.31
CA THR A 499 8.61 4.55 -15.16
C THR A 499 7.58 4.51 -16.30
N THR A 500 8.00 4.28 -17.51
CA THR A 500 7.11 4.14 -18.68
C THR A 500 6.27 2.86 -18.58
N LEU A 501 6.89 1.72 -18.26
CA LEU A 501 6.23 0.42 -18.09
C LEU A 501 5.23 0.42 -16.92
N ALA A 502 5.46 1.23 -15.89
CA ALA A 502 4.51 1.42 -14.80
C ALA A 502 3.16 2.01 -15.24
N THR A 503 3.09 2.64 -16.44
CA THR A 503 1.84 3.13 -17.02
C THR A 503 1.03 2.06 -17.76
N CYS A 504 1.57 0.85 -17.92
CA CYS A 504 0.89 -0.27 -18.55
C CYS A 504 -0.33 -0.74 -17.75
N ALA A 505 -1.32 -1.29 -18.45
CA ALA A 505 -2.49 -1.90 -17.84
C ALA A 505 -2.10 -3.20 -17.07
N PRO A 506 -2.85 -3.59 -16.04
CA PRO A 506 -2.51 -4.74 -15.18
C PRO A 506 -2.18 -6.05 -15.91
N PRO A 507 -2.88 -6.44 -17.00
CA PRO A 507 -2.52 -7.65 -17.74
C PRO A 507 -1.11 -7.58 -18.36
N GLN A 508 -0.71 -6.40 -18.87
CA GLN A 508 0.63 -6.19 -19.43
C GLN A 508 1.70 -6.20 -18.35
N LYS A 509 1.44 -5.58 -17.18
CA LYS A 509 2.34 -5.63 -16.03
C LYS A 509 2.60 -7.05 -15.56
N ARG A 510 1.54 -7.89 -15.52
CA ARG A 510 1.68 -9.30 -15.22
C ARG A 510 2.65 -9.99 -16.18
N LYS A 511 2.52 -9.72 -17.49
CA LYS A 511 3.43 -10.29 -18.51
C LYS A 511 4.86 -9.80 -18.35
N LEU A 512 5.06 -8.54 -17.99
CA LEU A 512 6.38 -7.99 -17.69
C LEU A 512 7.02 -8.68 -16.48
N ILE A 513 6.26 -8.93 -15.42
CA ILE A 513 6.75 -9.65 -14.24
C ILE A 513 7.06 -11.11 -14.58
N GLU A 514 6.23 -11.80 -15.36
CA GLU A 514 6.48 -13.16 -15.85
C GLU A 514 7.78 -13.20 -16.68
N ALA A 515 8.00 -12.20 -17.54
CA ALA A 515 9.21 -12.11 -18.35
C ALA A 515 10.45 -11.79 -17.51
N ALA A 516 10.33 -10.86 -16.55
CA ALA A 516 11.40 -10.56 -15.61
C ALA A 516 11.81 -11.81 -14.81
N ALA A 517 10.83 -12.55 -14.27
CA ALA A 517 11.07 -13.80 -13.55
C ALA A 517 11.72 -14.88 -14.45
N ALA A 518 11.31 -14.96 -15.72
CA ALA A 518 11.93 -15.88 -16.69
C ALA A 518 13.37 -15.49 -17.06
N THR A 519 13.70 -14.19 -17.05
CA THR A 519 15.06 -13.71 -17.30
C THR A 519 15.97 -14.08 -16.14
N VAL A 520 15.58 -13.70 -14.92
CA VAL A 520 16.42 -13.88 -13.73
C VAL A 520 16.53 -15.35 -13.34
N GLY A 521 15.42 -16.09 -13.40
CA GLY A 521 15.37 -17.53 -13.09
C GLY A 521 15.59 -18.44 -14.31
N ALA A 522 16.44 -18.05 -15.26
CA ALA A 522 16.69 -18.82 -16.48
C ALA A 522 17.26 -20.22 -16.21
N ASP A 523 18.00 -20.39 -15.13
CA ASP A 523 18.55 -21.67 -14.64
C ASP A 523 17.58 -22.48 -13.77
N GLY A 524 16.36 -21.97 -13.52
CA GLY A 524 15.33 -22.59 -12.67
C GLY A 524 15.43 -22.24 -11.20
N PHE A 525 16.35 -21.36 -10.82
CA PHE A 525 16.57 -20.91 -9.44
C PHE A 525 16.65 -19.38 -9.39
N LEU A 526 16.27 -18.82 -8.24
CA LEU A 526 16.53 -17.42 -7.90
C LEU A 526 17.50 -17.36 -6.74
N GLN A 527 18.57 -16.64 -6.90
CA GLN A 527 19.38 -16.21 -5.79
C GLN A 527 18.61 -15.18 -4.95
N LEU A 528 19.02 -14.98 -3.71
CA LEU A 528 18.32 -14.07 -2.80
C LEU A 528 18.27 -12.62 -3.31
N ASN A 529 19.42 -12.11 -3.79
CA ASN A 529 19.53 -10.78 -4.37
C ASN A 529 18.68 -10.61 -5.64
N GLU A 530 18.56 -11.66 -6.44
CA GLU A 530 17.70 -11.69 -7.63
C GLU A 530 16.20 -11.65 -7.26
N ALA A 531 15.81 -12.35 -6.19
CA ALA A 531 14.44 -12.29 -5.67
C ALA A 531 14.08 -10.88 -5.19
N GLU A 532 15.01 -10.21 -4.49
CA GLU A 532 14.82 -8.83 -4.03
C GLU A 532 14.80 -7.84 -5.20
N LEU A 533 15.61 -8.04 -6.24
CA LEU A 533 15.54 -7.25 -7.47
C LEU A 533 14.18 -7.40 -8.16
N LEU A 534 13.66 -8.62 -8.29
CA LEU A 534 12.32 -8.85 -8.85
C LEU A 534 11.23 -8.15 -8.02
N ARG A 535 11.36 -8.14 -6.69
CA ARG A 535 10.44 -7.41 -5.82
C ARG A 535 10.52 -5.90 -6.08
N ALA A 536 11.71 -5.33 -6.18
CA ALA A 536 11.90 -3.91 -6.47
C ALA A 536 11.34 -3.51 -7.85
N ILE A 537 11.52 -4.36 -8.86
CA ILE A 537 10.93 -4.16 -10.19
C ILE A 537 9.41 -4.26 -10.14
N ALA A 538 8.86 -5.28 -9.50
CA ALA A 538 7.42 -5.43 -9.35
C ALA A 538 6.81 -4.23 -8.62
N ASP A 539 7.47 -3.75 -7.55
CA ASP A 539 7.09 -2.54 -6.86
C ASP A 539 7.15 -1.33 -7.78
N SER A 540 8.24 -1.14 -8.54
CA SER A 540 8.39 -0.05 -9.52
C SER A 540 7.27 -0.06 -10.57
N LEU A 541 6.76 -1.22 -10.93
CA LEU A 541 5.58 -1.38 -11.79
C LEU A 541 4.25 -1.10 -11.06
N GLY A 542 4.26 -0.87 -9.75
CA GLY A 542 3.07 -0.72 -8.91
C GLY A 542 2.33 -2.03 -8.65
N CYS A 543 3.08 -3.11 -8.53
CA CYS A 543 2.63 -4.46 -8.27
C CYS A 543 3.35 -5.00 -7.02
N PRO A 544 3.02 -4.55 -5.81
CA PRO A 544 3.70 -4.97 -4.59
C PRO A 544 3.69 -6.50 -4.46
N MET A 545 4.86 -7.05 -4.18
CA MET A 545 5.12 -8.48 -4.13
C MET A 545 5.68 -8.84 -2.74
N PRO A 546 5.07 -9.80 -2.01
CA PRO A 546 5.60 -10.27 -0.75
C PRO A 546 6.93 -11.03 -0.95
N SER A 547 7.61 -11.36 0.15
CA SER A 547 8.86 -12.12 0.08
C SER A 547 8.66 -13.44 -0.65
N LEU A 548 9.44 -13.67 -1.71
CA LEU A 548 9.35 -14.88 -2.53
C LEU A 548 9.82 -16.13 -1.78
N GLU A 549 10.70 -16.00 -0.81
CA GLU A 549 11.18 -17.10 0.06
C GLU A 549 10.04 -17.74 0.86
N VAL A 550 9.01 -16.98 1.17
CA VAL A 550 7.84 -17.49 1.90
C VAL A 550 6.81 -18.06 0.93
N SER A 551 6.77 -17.56 -0.31
CA SER A 551 5.80 -17.96 -1.33
C SER A 551 6.21 -19.21 -2.11
N LEU A 552 7.53 -19.45 -2.26
CA LEU A 552 8.11 -20.50 -3.09
C LEU A 552 9.00 -21.43 -2.27
N GLU A 553 9.36 -22.57 -2.86
CA GLU A 553 10.19 -23.58 -2.19
C GLU A 553 11.65 -23.13 -2.13
N VAL A 554 12.19 -22.98 -0.92
CA VAL A 554 13.62 -22.70 -0.69
C VAL A 554 14.41 -24.01 -0.72
N VAL A 555 15.44 -24.05 -1.57
CA VAL A 555 16.33 -25.20 -1.73
C VAL A 555 17.69 -24.84 -1.11
N SER A 556 18.17 -25.70 -0.22
CA SER A 556 19.46 -25.54 0.50
C SER A 556 20.64 -26.14 -0.27
#